data_58c913921fd8995533958824cb6bb9d9
#
_entry.id   58c913921fd8995533958824cb6bb9d9
#
_cell.length_a   1.000
_cell.length_b   1.000
_cell.length_c   1.000
_cell.angle_alpha   90.00
_cell.angle_beta   90.00
_cell.angle_gamma   90.00
#
_symmetry.space_group_name_H-M   'P 1'
#
loop_
_entity.id
_entity.type
_entity.pdbx_description
1 polymer ?
#
loop_
_entity_poly.entity_id
_entity_poly.type
_entity_poly.pdbx_seq_one_letter_code
_entity_poly.pdbx_strand_id
1 'polypeptide(L)'
;MAYLLYDAAVAVAEFLYTIVIVFLMDAMVKRRLVSRDMSRKIVHLWAGGLIIFWFLFAGPFQREFFSITPLIWIILLAYTALAKGPDDPTVVSMTRTGNPKELLYGTLFFPIMFIIITFLSFKGLAGITAISVMAFGDGIAPIVGKYSKHHYFKGKKSFEGSISVFLGGLAGTLVFAAAAGISLYSNIYAILVALFLATIAEAVTPSNYDNITVPLVALATIWLAALL
;
A
#
# COMPACT_ATOMS: atom_id res chain seq x y z
N MET A 1 -27.90 5.93 14.35
CA MET A 1 -26.99 6.83 15.10
C MET A 1 -25.79 6.08 15.71
N ALA A 2 -25.98 4.93 16.38
CA ALA A 2 -24.88 4.18 17.00
C ALA A 2 -23.77 3.76 16.02
N TYR A 3 -24.10 3.17 14.88
CA TYR A 3 -23.11 2.80 13.85
C TYR A 3 -22.36 4.01 13.29
N LEU A 4 -22.99 5.17 13.14
CA LEU A 4 -22.32 6.36 12.65
C LEU A 4 -21.22 6.85 13.61
N LEU A 5 -21.53 6.88 14.91
CA LEU A 5 -20.55 7.23 15.95
C LEU A 5 -19.42 6.21 16.05
N TYR A 6 -19.76 4.92 15.92
CA TYR A 6 -18.77 3.85 15.90
C TYR A 6 -17.82 3.99 14.71
N ASP A 7 -18.36 4.10 13.48
CA ASP A 7 -17.55 4.25 12.27
C ASP A 7 -16.72 5.54 12.29
N ALA A 8 -17.23 6.63 12.85
CA ALA A 8 -16.46 7.85 13.06
C ALA A 8 -15.27 7.63 14.01
N ALA A 9 -15.47 6.88 15.11
CA ALA A 9 -14.38 6.54 16.03
C ALA A 9 -13.34 5.63 15.36
N VAL A 10 -13.76 4.67 14.54
CA VAL A 10 -12.86 3.81 13.75
C VAL A 10 -12.06 4.64 12.75
N ALA A 11 -12.68 5.62 12.05
CA ALA A 11 -11.98 6.51 11.12
C ALA A 11 -10.95 7.40 11.83
N VAL A 12 -11.23 7.87 13.03
CA VAL A 12 -10.25 8.59 13.86
C VAL A 12 -9.08 7.66 14.24
N ALA A 13 -9.36 6.43 14.68
CA ALA A 13 -8.33 5.46 15.02
C ALA A 13 -7.47 5.10 13.80
N GLU A 14 -8.08 4.94 12.63
CA GLU A 14 -7.41 4.72 11.35
C GLU A 14 -6.45 5.87 11.01
N PHE A 15 -6.90 7.11 11.13
CA PHE A 15 -6.05 8.27 10.90
C PHE A 15 -4.90 8.35 11.89
N LEU A 16 -5.16 8.16 13.19
CA LEU A 16 -4.12 8.12 14.23
C LEU A 16 -3.09 7.00 13.97
N TYR A 17 -3.53 5.84 13.51
CA TYR A 17 -2.65 4.75 13.10
C TYR A 17 -1.62 5.20 12.06
N THR A 18 -2.02 5.99 11.08
CA THR A 18 -1.11 6.51 10.04
C THR A 18 -0.22 7.64 10.55
N ILE A 19 -0.72 8.50 11.40
CA ILE A 19 0.06 9.62 11.98
C ILE A 19 1.20 9.09 12.86
N VAL A 20 0.96 8.07 13.67
CA VAL A 20 1.97 7.48 14.57
C VAL A 20 3.22 7.06 13.81
N ILE A 21 3.07 6.36 12.68
CA ILE A 21 4.24 5.89 11.92
C ILE A 21 5.04 7.04 11.31
N VAL A 22 4.38 8.10 10.84
CA VAL A 22 5.06 9.26 10.24
C VAL A 22 5.94 9.93 11.27
N PHE A 23 5.42 10.23 12.47
CA PHE A 23 6.20 10.87 13.53
C PHE A 23 7.27 9.95 14.12
N LEU A 24 6.98 8.65 14.23
CA LEU A 24 7.97 7.67 14.65
C LEU A 24 9.15 7.63 13.67
N MET A 25 8.88 7.56 12.39
CA MET A 25 9.91 7.52 11.35
C MET A 25 10.67 8.84 11.23
N ASP A 26 10.01 9.99 11.36
CA ASP A 26 10.67 11.29 11.43
C ASP A 26 11.69 11.31 12.58
N ALA A 27 11.27 10.90 13.78
CA ALA A 27 12.16 10.85 14.93
C ALA A 27 13.33 9.87 14.73
N MET A 28 13.10 8.71 14.14
CA MET A 28 14.15 7.72 13.87
C MET A 28 15.14 8.21 12.80
N VAL A 29 14.68 8.88 11.77
CA VAL A 29 15.56 9.45 10.74
C VAL A 29 16.39 10.60 11.31
N LYS A 30 15.79 11.52 12.08
CA LYS A 30 16.49 12.64 12.73
C LYS A 30 17.55 12.15 13.72
N ARG A 31 17.31 11.03 14.40
CA ARG A 31 18.28 10.37 15.29
C ARG A 31 19.31 9.50 14.55
N ARG A 32 19.27 9.45 13.20
CA ARG A 32 20.15 8.63 12.36
C ARG A 32 20.06 7.12 12.61
N LEU A 33 18.95 6.64 13.19
CA LEU A 33 18.71 5.21 13.43
C LEU A 33 18.25 4.50 12.13
N VAL A 34 17.57 5.23 11.26
CA VAL A 34 17.03 4.71 9.99
C VAL A 34 17.33 5.71 8.88
N SER A 35 17.68 5.24 7.69
CA SER A 35 17.83 6.11 6.52
C SER A 35 16.45 6.58 5.99
N ARG A 36 16.40 7.74 5.31
CA ARG A 36 15.16 8.22 4.65
C ARG A 36 14.55 7.17 3.71
N ASP A 37 15.39 6.51 2.91
CA ASP A 37 14.91 5.49 1.98
C ASP A 37 14.26 4.28 2.72
N MET A 38 14.86 3.83 3.81
CA MET A 38 14.27 2.75 4.63
C MET A 38 12.99 3.23 5.34
N SER A 39 12.98 4.45 5.87
CA SER A 39 11.79 5.07 6.49
C SER A 39 10.60 5.05 5.54
N ARG A 40 10.77 5.53 4.30
CA ARG A 40 9.73 5.52 3.28
C ARG A 40 9.15 4.13 3.04
N LYS A 41 9.99 3.10 3.02
CA LYS A 41 9.56 1.69 2.84
C LYS A 41 8.77 1.17 4.04
N ILE A 42 9.22 1.51 5.25
CA ILE A 42 8.52 1.15 6.50
C ILE A 42 7.15 1.84 6.55
N VAL A 43 7.09 3.14 6.22
CA VAL A 43 5.81 3.86 6.15
C VAL A 43 4.87 3.23 5.11
N HIS A 44 5.39 2.84 3.95
CA HIS A 44 4.62 2.18 2.90
C HIS A 44 4.02 0.84 3.38
N LEU A 45 4.85 -0.03 3.98
CA LEU A 45 4.40 -1.30 4.56
C LEU A 45 3.35 -1.10 5.67
N TRP A 46 3.61 -0.13 6.56
CA TRP A 46 2.68 0.20 7.64
C TRP A 46 1.35 0.71 7.08
N ALA A 47 1.38 1.62 6.11
CA ALA A 47 0.19 2.11 5.45
C ALA A 47 -0.63 1.00 4.78
N GLY A 48 0.01 -0.09 4.34
CA GLY A 48 -0.68 -1.29 3.89
C GLY A 48 -1.57 -1.93 4.96
N GLY A 49 -1.22 -1.79 6.23
CA GLY A 49 -2.03 -2.23 7.36
C GLY A 49 -3.38 -1.53 7.49
N LEU A 50 -3.62 -0.43 6.77
CA LEU A 50 -4.96 0.20 6.68
C LEU A 50 -6.04 -0.79 6.26
N ILE A 51 -5.72 -1.82 5.51
CA ILE A 51 -6.70 -2.86 5.12
C ILE A 51 -7.37 -3.51 6.35
N ILE A 52 -6.73 -3.54 7.52
CA ILE A 52 -7.29 -4.07 8.76
C ILE A 52 -8.58 -3.31 9.12
N PHE A 53 -8.62 -2.00 8.90
CA PHE A 53 -9.76 -1.15 9.19
C PHE A 53 -10.98 -1.47 8.33
N TRP A 54 -10.81 -2.08 7.13
CA TRP A 54 -11.95 -2.58 6.35
C TRP A 54 -12.85 -3.48 7.19
N PHE A 55 -12.28 -4.32 8.05
CA PHE A 55 -13.00 -5.30 8.87
C PHE A 55 -13.60 -4.70 10.15
N LEU A 56 -13.16 -3.50 10.53
CA LEU A 56 -13.65 -2.81 11.73
C LEU A 56 -14.89 -1.95 11.43
N PHE A 57 -15.04 -1.40 10.23
CA PHE A 57 -16.22 -0.64 9.87
C PHE A 57 -17.46 -1.54 9.75
N ALA A 58 -18.58 -1.10 10.36
CA ALA A 58 -19.79 -1.91 10.53
C ALA A 58 -21.09 -1.24 10.03
N GLY A 59 -21.11 0.09 9.81
CA GLY A 59 -22.28 0.86 9.38
C GLY A 59 -22.57 0.77 7.88
N PRO A 60 -23.56 1.48 7.37
CA PRO A 60 -23.93 1.48 5.96
C PRO A 60 -22.94 2.25 5.06
N PHE A 61 -22.11 3.13 5.62
CA PHE A 61 -21.18 4.01 4.89
C PHE A 61 -19.72 3.62 5.13
N GLN A 62 -19.42 2.31 5.17
CA GLN A 62 -18.09 1.79 5.50
C GLN A 62 -16.99 2.28 4.53
N ARG A 63 -17.29 2.31 3.22
CA ARG A 63 -16.36 2.74 2.18
C ARG A 63 -16.03 4.22 2.30
N GLU A 64 -17.04 5.01 2.55
CA GLU A 64 -16.94 6.46 2.71
C GLU A 64 -16.12 6.81 3.95
N PHE A 65 -16.42 6.20 5.11
CA PHE A 65 -15.66 6.41 6.34
C PHE A 65 -14.20 5.99 6.20
N PHE A 66 -13.94 4.80 5.65
CA PHE A 66 -12.58 4.36 5.38
C PHE A 66 -11.84 5.33 4.45
N SER A 67 -12.50 5.87 3.44
CA SER A 67 -11.89 6.75 2.45
C SER A 67 -11.51 8.13 2.99
N ILE A 68 -11.98 8.52 4.18
CA ILE A 68 -11.65 9.80 4.82
C ILE A 68 -10.14 9.88 5.08
N THR A 69 -9.53 8.84 5.66
CA THR A 69 -8.09 8.82 5.97
C THR A 69 -7.22 8.94 4.72
N PRO A 70 -7.37 8.09 3.67
CA PRO A 70 -6.62 8.27 2.42
C PRO A 70 -6.87 9.63 1.76
N LEU A 71 -8.10 10.17 1.80
CA LEU A 71 -8.40 11.49 1.24
C LEU A 71 -7.66 12.61 1.99
N ILE A 72 -7.64 12.57 3.31
CA ILE A 72 -6.84 13.51 4.11
C ILE A 72 -5.36 13.42 3.71
N TRP A 73 -4.82 12.20 3.54
CA TRP A 73 -3.43 12.03 3.10
C TRP A 73 -3.16 12.57 1.71
N ILE A 74 -4.08 12.44 0.76
CA ILE A 74 -3.94 13.05 -0.58
C ILE A 74 -3.76 14.57 -0.44
N ILE A 75 -4.60 15.23 0.37
CA ILE A 75 -4.54 16.67 0.59
C ILE A 75 -3.26 17.06 1.32
N LEU A 76 -2.89 16.33 2.39
CA LEU A 76 -1.68 16.60 3.17
C LEU A 76 -0.41 16.41 2.34
N LEU A 77 -0.30 15.35 1.54
CA LEU A 77 0.85 15.10 0.67
C LEU A 77 1.00 16.18 -0.39
N ALA A 78 -0.10 16.56 -1.04
CA ALA A 78 -0.10 17.63 -2.03
C ALA A 78 0.30 18.98 -1.40
N TYR A 79 -0.29 19.35 -0.26
CA TYR A 79 0.05 20.56 0.48
C TYR A 79 1.53 20.55 0.92
N THR A 80 1.99 19.46 1.51
CA THR A 80 3.38 19.34 1.97
C THR A 80 4.37 19.46 0.82
N ALA A 81 4.07 18.84 -0.32
CA ALA A 81 4.92 18.92 -1.51
C ALA A 81 5.06 20.33 -2.08
N LEU A 82 4.02 21.16 -1.94
CA LEU A 82 3.98 22.52 -2.51
C LEU A 82 4.39 23.62 -1.52
N ALA A 83 4.17 23.41 -0.21
CA ALA A 83 4.28 24.47 0.78
C ALA A 83 5.30 24.22 1.90
N LYS A 84 5.84 22.99 2.03
CA LYS A 84 6.75 22.62 3.13
C LYS A 84 8.18 22.40 2.66
N GLY A 85 9.11 22.50 3.63
CA GLY A 85 10.54 22.28 3.41
C GLY A 85 11.00 20.86 3.71
N PRO A 86 12.30 20.59 3.51
CA PRO A 86 12.89 19.25 3.68
C PRO A 86 12.89 18.71 5.13
N ASP A 87 12.63 19.58 6.12
CA ASP A 87 12.60 19.21 7.55
C ASP A 87 11.20 18.87 8.08
N ASP A 88 10.17 19.02 7.23
CA ASP A 88 8.81 18.59 7.56
C ASP A 88 8.76 17.08 7.85
N PRO A 89 8.09 16.62 8.92
CA PRO A 89 8.04 15.19 9.28
C PRO A 89 7.60 14.27 8.14
N THR A 90 6.65 14.70 7.32
CA THR A 90 6.16 13.94 6.15
C THR A 90 7.25 13.82 5.08
N VAL A 91 7.98 14.92 4.81
CA VAL A 91 9.10 14.91 3.86
C VAL A 91 10.23 14.02 4.39
N VAL A 92 10.59 14.15 5.66
CA VAL A 92 11.64 13.35 6.29
C VAL A 92 11.32 11.86 6.22
N SER A 93 10.09 11.47 6.51
CA SER A 93 9.70 10.06 6.63
C SER A 93 9.34 9.40 5.30
N MET A 94 8.85 10.16 4.30
CA MET A 94 8.25 9.60 3.08
C MET A 94 9.02 9.92 1.78
N THR A 95 10.12 10.69 1.83
CA THR A 95 10.94 10.96 0.65
C THR A 95 12.30 10.28 0.73
N ARG A 96 12.91 10.05 -0.43
CA ARG A 96 14.25 9.46 -0.53
C ARG A 96 15.35 10.48 -0.38
N THR A 97 15.22 11.61 -1.07
CA THR A 97 16.27 12.64 -1.15
C THR A 97 16.02 13.84 -0.24
N GLY A 98 14.83 13.95 0.37
CA GLY A 98 14.40 15.14 1.11
C GLY A 98 13.77 16.21 0.23
N ASN A 99 13.52 15.92 -1.05
CA ASN A 99 12.79 16.82 -1.93
C ASN A 99 11.28 16.66 -1.73
N PRO A 100 10.55 17.69 -1.25
CA PRO A 100 9.10 17.60 -1.03
C PRO A 100 8.31 17.18 -2.26
N LYS A 101 8.76 17.53 -3.46
CA LYS A 101 8.09 17.18 -4.73
C LYS A 101 8.05 15.66 -4.99
N GLU A 102 8.91 14.86 -4.34
CA GLU A 102 8.83 13.41 -4.44
C GLU A 102 7.49 12.86 -3.93
N LEU A 103 6.83 13.57 -3.02
CA LEU A 103 5.52 13.17 -2.50
C LEU A 103 4.43 13.12 -3.58
N LEU A 104 4.55 13.93 -4.65
CA LEU A 104 3.61 13.95 -5.79
C LEU A 104 3.78 12.77 -6.74
N TYR A 105 4.95 12.10 -6.69
CA TYR A 105 5.30 11.04 -7.62
C TYR A 105 5.50 9.71 -6.86
N GLY A 106 4.56 8.80 -7.00
CA GLY A 106 4.59 7.50 -6.33
C GLY A 106 3.87 7.53 -4.98
N THR A 107 4.30 8.34 -4.01
CA THR A 107 3.69 8.38 -2.67
C THR A 107 2.20 8.77 -2.72
N LEU A 108 1.85 9.80 -3.51
CA LEU A 108 0.47 10.26 -3.68
C LEU A 108 -0.43 9.20 -4.32
N PHE A 109 0.11 8.37 -5.21
CA PHE A 109 -0.68 7.33 -5.90
C PHE A 109 -1.16 6.23 -4.94
N PHE A 110 -0.44 5.99 -3.86
CA PHE A 110 -0.81 4.97 -2.89
C PHE A 110 -2.19 5.23 -2.24
N PRO A 111 -2.46 6.37 -1.57
CA PRO A 111 -3.77 6.65 -1.00
C PRO A 111 -4.86 6.82 -2.08
N ILE A 112 -4.54 7.32 -3.28
CA ILE A 112 -5.47 7.36 -4.41
C ILE A 112 -5.94 5.95 -4.76
N MET A 113 -5.01 5.01 -4.91
CA MET A 113 -5.36 3.64 -5.25
C MET A 113 -6.11 2.94 -4.13
N PHE A 114 -5.82 3.24 -2.86
CA PHE A 114 -6.62 2.73 -1.75
C PHE A 114 -8.10 3.13 -1.87
N ILE A 115 -8.40 4.39 -2.19
CA ILE A 115 -9.77 4.87 -2.41
C ILE A 115 -10.41 4.12 -3.59
N ILE A 116 -9.73 4.11 -4.74
CA ILE A 116 -10.24 3.47 -5.97
C ILE A 116 -10.58 1.99 -5.70
N ILE A 117 -9.64 1.24 -5.10
CA ILE A 117 -9.82 -0.19 -4.81
C ILE A 117 -10.93 -0.39 -3.79
N THR A 118 -11.05 0.48 -2.78
CA THR A 118 -12.12 0.43 -1.79
C THR A 118 -13.50 0.54 -2.45
N PHE A 119 -13.68 1.48 -3.36
CA PHE A 119 -14.97 1.61 -4.04
C PHE A 119 -15.23 0.49 -5.04
N LEU A 120 -14.21 -0.04 -5.70
CA LEU A 120 -14.32 -1.09 -6.69
C LEU A 120 -14.53 -2.49 -6.07
N SER A 121 -13.86 -2.81 -4.96
CA SER A 121 -13.84 -4.17 -4.41
C SER A 121 -13.62 -4.21 -2.88
N PHE A 122 -14.47 -3.49 -2.13
CA PHE A 122 -14.40 -3.44 -0.66
C PHE A 122 -14.66 -4.83 -0.04
N LYS A 123 -13.72 -5.29 0.79
CA LYS A 123 -13.72 -6.64 1.42
C LYS A 123 -13.77 -7.81 0.42
N GLY A 124 -13.71 -7.53 -0.89
CA GLY A 124 -13.71 -8.56 -1.93
C GLY A 124 -12.29 -9.08 -2.22
N LEU A 125 -12.21 -10.30 -2.77
CA LEU A 125 -10.93 -10.94 -3.09
C LEU A 125 -10.04 -10.07 -3.99
N ALA A 126 -10.62 -9.45 -5.01
CA ALA A 126 -9.87 -8.60 -5.95
C ALA A 126 -9.22 -7.40 -5.24
N GLY A 127 -9.97 -6.72 -4.35
CA GLY A 127 -9.46 -5.60 -3.58
C GLY A 127 -8.40 -6.03 -2.56
N ILE A 128 -8.64 -7.13 -1.84
CA ILE A 128 -7.69 -7.70 -0.89
C ILE A 128 -6.37 -8.04 -1.58
N THR A 129 -6.43 -8.74 -2.75
CA THR A 129 -5.23 -9.13 -3.50
C THR A 129 -4.49 -7.90 -4.03
N ALA A 130 -5.21 -6.93 -4.58
CA ALA A 130 -4.64 -5.70 -5.12
C ALA A 130 -3.90 -4.89 -4.04
N ILE A 131 -4.53 -4.67 -2.87
CA ILE A 131 -3.90 -3.96 -1.76
C ILE A 131 -2.72 -4.76 -1.20
N SER A 132 -2.88 -6.07 -1.06
CA SER A 132 -1.82 -6.93 -0.52
C SER A 132 -0.55 -6.90 -1.36
N VAL A 133 -0.65 -7.01 -2.69
CA VAL A 133 0.53 -6.96 -3.56
C VAL A 133 1.12 -5.55 -3.64
N MET A 134 0.29 -4.49 -3.68
CA MET A 134 0.75 -3.10 -3.68
C MET A 134 1.49 -2.75 -2.39
N ALA A 135 0.94 -3.12 -1.24
CA ALA A 135 1.47 -2.70 0.06
C ALA A 135 2.58 -3.62 0.57
N PHE A 136 2.31 -4.92 0.64
CA PHE A 136 3.25 -5.88 1.23
C PHE A 136 4.22 -6.46 0.20
N GLY A 137 3.75 -6.72 -1.02
CA GLY A 137 4.60 -7.18 -2.11
C GLY A 137 5.63 -6.12 -2.50
N ASP A 138 5.18 -5.01 -3.04
CA ASP A 138 6.04 -3.90 -3.48
C ASP A 138 6.78 -3.23 -2.31
N GLY A 139 6.18 -3.16 -1.11
CA GLY A 139 6.81 -2.59 0.07
C GLY A 139 8.05 -3.36 0.53
N ILE A 140 8.05 -4.70 0.44
CA ILE A 140 9.17 -5.56 0.86
C ILE A 140 10.24 -5.64 -0.23
N ALA A 141 9.87 -5.58 -1.51
CA ALA A 141 10.77 -5.78 -2.65
C ALA A 141 12.06 -4.93 -2.62
N PRO A 142 12.01 -3.62 -2.33
CA PRO A 142 13.21 -2.82 -2.26
C PRO A 142 14.11 -3.15 -1.06
N ILE A 143 13.54 -3.69 0.03
CA ILE A 143 14.30 -4.12 1.20
C ILE A 143 15.12 -5.37 0.86
N VAL A 144 14.47 -6.37 0.26
CA VAL A 144 15.12 -7.61 -0.20
C VAL A 144 16.08 -7.31 -1.34
N GLY A 145 15.64 -6.53 -2.32
CA GLY A 145 16.43 -6.17 -3.50
C GLY A 145 17.74 -5.45 -3.19
N LYS A 146 17.83 -4.73 -2.06
CA LYS A 146 19.08 -4.10 -1.61
C LYS A 146 20.20 -5.11 -1.36
N TYR A 147 19.86 -6.31 -0.92
CA TYR A 147 20.80 -7.38 -0.61
C TYR A 147 20.93 -8.43 -1.74
N SER A 148 20.21 -8.19 -2.84
CA SER A 148 20.19 -9.10 -4.00
C SER A 148 21.52 -9.07 -4.76
N LYS A 149 21.86 -10.21 -5.36
CA LYS A 149 23.02 -10.34 -6.28
C LYS A 149 22.61 -10.31 -7.75
N HIS A 150 21.34 -10.57 -8.05
CA HIS A 150 20.82 -10.74 -9.41
C HIS A 150 19.95 -9.55 -9.81
N HIS A 151 20.63 -8.47 -10.23
CA HIS A 151 19.96 -7.25 -10.69
C HIS A 151 19.68 -7.27 -12.19
N TYR A 152 18.53 -6.69 -12.59
CA TYR A 152 18.16 -6.43 -13.96
C TYR A 152 17.69 -4.98 -14.12
N PHE A 153 17.28 -4.55 -15.33
CA PHE A 153 16.94 -3.15 -15.63
C PHE A 153 17.97 -2.13 -15.12
N LYS A 154 19.21 -2.28 -15.55
CA LYS A 154 20.33 -1.39 -15.16
C LYS A 154 20.52 -1.32 -13.62
N GLY A 155 20.29 -2.43 -12.92
CA GLY A 155 20.49 -2.55 -11.48
C GLY A 155 19.39 -1.95 -10.61
N LYS A 156 18.27 -1.50 -11.17
CA LYS A 156 17.16 -0.88 -10.40
C LYS A 156 16.19 -1.89 -9.80
N LYS A 157 16.06 -3.06 -10.39
CA LYS A 157 15.19 -4.16 -9.95
C LYS A 157 16.02 -5.43 -9.79
N SER A 158 15.57 -6.39 -9.01
CA SER A 158 16.27 -7.65 -8.77
C SER A 158 15.32 -8.83 -8.77
N PHE A 159 15.85 -10.00 -9.10
CA PHE A 159 15.07 -11.23 -9.14
C PHE A 159 14.51 -11.60 -7.75
N GLU A 160 15.35 -11.48 -6.71
CA GLU A 160 14.94 -11.73 -5.33
C GLU A 160 13.91 -10.71 -4.85
N GLY A 161 14.02 -9.44 -5.31
CA GLY A 161 13.00 -8.42 -5.09
C GLY A 161 11.66 -8.83 -5.69
N SER A 162 11.64 -9.28 -6.94
CA SER A 162 10.41 -9.74 -7.60
C SER A 162 9.80 -10.98 -6.94
N ILE A 163 10.61 -11.93 -6.49
CA ILE A 163 10.11 -13.06 -5.67
C ILE A 163 9.44 -12.53 -4.40
N SER A 164 10.01 -11.51 -3.77
CA SER A 164 9.41 -10.95 -2.55
C SER A 164 8.12 -10.17 -2.82
N VAL A 165 7.93 -9.58 -4.02
CA VAL A 165 6.62 -9.03 -4.44
C VAL A 165 5.56 -10.12 -4.44
N PHE A 166 5.85 -11.25 -5.09
CA PHE A 166 4.94 -12.37 -5.14
C PHE A 166 4.62 -12.94 -3.75
N LEU A 167 5.64 -13.23 -2.95
CA LEU A 167 5.47 -13.85 -1.64
C LEU A 167 4.81 -12.91 -0.63
N GLY A 168 5.17 -11.62 -0.61
CA GLY A 168 4.55 -10.62 0.24
C GLY A 168 3.08 -10.37 -0.12
N GLY A 169 2.79 -10.28 -1.42
CA GLY A 169 1.43 -10.19 -1.94
C GLY A 169 0.60 -11.44 -1.58
N LEU A 170 1.18 -12.64 -1.70
CA LEU A 170 0.54 -13.90 -1.35
C LEU A 170 0.23 -13.96 0.15
N ALA A 171 1.20 -13.68 1.00
CA ALA A 171 1.02 -13.70 2.46
C ALA A 171 -0.10 -12.75 2.89
N GLY A 172 -0.08 -11.50 2.41
CA GLY A 172 -1.13 -10.52 2.70
C GLY A 172 -2.50 -10.99 2.18
N THR A 173 -2.56 -11.47 0.94
CA THR A 173 -3.83 -11.98 0.36
C THR A 173 -4.40 -13.14 1.18
N LEU A 174 -3.59 -14.11 1.55
CA LEU A 174 -4.05 -15.27 2.33
C LEU A 174 -4.59 -14.85 3.70
N VAL A 175 -3.87 -13.96 4.40
CA VAL A 175 -4.28 -13.47 5.73
C VAL A 175 -5.61 -12.72 5.64
N PHE A 176 -5.73 -11.74 4.74
CA PHE A 176 -6.91 -10.88 4.70
C PHE A 176 -8.11 -11.55 3.99
N ALA A 177 -7.89 -12.45 3.04
CA ALA A 177 -8.97 -13.26 2.47
C ALA A 177 -9.54 -14.24 3.50
N ALA A 178 -8.68 -14.86 4.31
CA ALA A 178 -9.13 -15.69 5.43
C ALA A 178 -9.92 -14.87 6.47
N ALA A 179 -9.45 -13.66 6.82
CA ALA A 179 -10.17 -12.75 7.72
C ALA A 179 -11.52 -12.30 7.14
N ALA A 180 -11.65 -12.20 5.82
CA ALA A 180 -12.90 -11.91 5.12
C ALA A 180 -13.84 -13.13 4.99
N GLY A 181 -13.42 -14.32 5.41
CA GLY A 181 -14.18 -15.55 5.22
C GLY A 181 -14.24 -16.05 3.78
N ILE A 182 -13.31 -15.56 2.92
CA ILE A 182 -13.27 -15.97 1.51
C ILE A 182 -12.58 -17.34 1.40
N SER A 183 -13.20 -18.27 0.67
CA SER A 183 -12.63 -19.59 0.43
C SER A 183 -11.32 -19.48 -0.36
N LEU A 184 -10.21 -19.84 0.27
CA LEU A 184 -8.91 -19.86 -0.38
C LEU A 184 -8.80 -21.02 -1.38
N TYR A 185 -9.40 -22.18 -1.05
CA TYR A 185 -9.31 -23.37 -1.90
C TYR A 185 -9.88 -23.13 -3.30
N SER A 186 -11.07 -22.55 -3.40
CA SER A 186 -11.72 -22.27 -4.69
C SER A 186 -11.06 -21.14 -5.49
N ASN A 187 -10.27 -20.28 -4.83
CA ASN A 187 -9.71 -19.07 -5.46
C ASN A 187 -8.19 -19.12 -5.63
N ILE A 188 -7.52 -20.18 -5.20
CA ILE A 188 -6.05 -20.22 -5.13
C ILE A 188 -5.40 -20.00 -6.49
N TYR A 189 -5.92 -20.59 -7.56
CA TYR A 189 -5.35 -20.42 -8.91
C TYR A 189 -5.49 -18.97 -9.38
N ALA A 190 -6.65 -18.33 -9.17
CA ALA A 190 -6.86 -16.92 -9.52
C ALA A 190 -5.89 -16.01 -8.74
N ILE A 191 -5.70 -16.26 -7.44
CA ILE A 191 -4.75 -15.54 -6.59
C ILE A 191 -3.32 -15.68 -7.13
N LEU A 192 -2.87 -16.90 -7.40
CA LEU A 192 -1.49 -17.16 -7.88
C LEU A 192 -1.24 -16.48 -9.24
N VAL A 193 -2.20 -16.58 -10.18
CA VAL A 193 -2.08 -15.94 -11.50
C VAL A 193 -2.08 -14.41 -11.35
N ALA A 194 -2.96 -13.84 -10.53
CA ALA A 194 -3.01 -12.40 -10.29
C ALA A 194 -1.71 -11.87 -9.70
N LEU A 195 -1.16 -12.55 -8.70
CA LEU A 195 0.11 -12.17 -8.09
C LEU A 195 1.30 -12.34 -9.03
N PHE A 196 1.30 -13.39 -9.85
CA PHE A 196 2.34 -13.60 -10.86
C PHE A 196 2.33 -12.46 -11.90
N LEU A 197 1.17 -12.11 -12.45
CA LEU A 197 1.05 -11.01 -13.41
C LEU A 197 1.35 -9.65 -12.77
N ALA A 198 0.92 -9.42 -11.53
CA ALA A 198 1.25 -8.21 -10.79
C ALA A 198 2.77 -8.10 -10.51
N THR A 199 3.45 -9.22 -10.24
CA THR A 199 4.91 -9.26 -10.09
C THR A 199 5.61 -8.91 -11.41
N ILE A 200 5.12 -9.41 -12.56
CA ILE A 200 5.64 -9.00 -13.86
C ILE A 200 5.41 -7.50 -14.10
N ALA A 201 4.21 -7.01 -13.78
CA ALA A 201 3.89 -5.59 -13.90
C ALA A 201 4.84 -4.73 -13.03
N GLU A 202 5.12 -5.14 -11.78
CA GLU A 202 6.12 -4.48 -10.92
C GLU A 202 7.50 -4.47 -11.59
N ALA A 203 7.94 -5.61 -12.12
CA ALA A 203 9.26 -5.76 -12.73
C ALA A 203 9.48 -4.82 -13.92
N VAL A 204 8.46 -4.54 -14.73
CA VAL A 204 8.58 -3.72 -15.95
C VAL A 204 8.15 -2.27 -15.77
N THR A 205 7.44 -1.94 -14.70
CA THR A 205 6.93 -0.59 -14.45
C THR A 205 8.00 0.28 -13.78
N PRO A 206 8.17 1.56 -14.21
CA PRO A 206 8.99 2.51 -13.46
C PRO A 206 8.47 2.71 -12.04
N SER A 207 9.37 2.78 -11.05
CA SER A 207 9.05 2.81 -9.59
C SER A 207 8.18 3.98 -9.11
N ASN A 208 7.81 4.93 -9.99
CA ASN A 208 6.87 6.01 -9.65
C ASN A 208 5.40 5.62 -9.97
N TYR A 209 5.19 4.58 -10.79
CA TYR A 209 3.88 4.16 -11.27
C TYR A 209 3.48 2.75 -10.83
N ASP A 210 4.37 2.05 -10.11
CA ASP A 210 4.11 0.71 -9.56
C ASP A 210 2.89 0.69 -8.65
N ASN A 211 2.70 1.73 -7.82
CA ASN A 211 1.50 1.90 -7.00
C ASN A 211 0.18 2.00 -7.79
N ILE A 212 0.21 2.20 -9.10
CA ILE A 212 -0.96 2.20 -9.98
C ILE A 212 -1.06 0.86 -10.72
N THR A 213 0.00 0.49 -11.43
CA THR A 213 -0.02 -0.64 -12.35
C THR A 213 -0.15 -1.98 -11.65
N VAL A 214 0.57 -2.17 -10.55
CA VAL A 214 0.60 -3.44 -9.81
C VAL A 214 -0.78 -3.80 -9.25
N PRO A 215 -1.46 -2.92 -8.47
CA PRO A 215 -2.77 -3.25 -7.94
C PRO A 215 -3.85 -3.34 -9.01
N LEU A 216 -3.78 -2.55 -10.09
CA LEU A 216 -4.75 -2.65 -11.18
C LEU A 216 -4.65 -3.97 -11.95
N VAL A 217 -3.44 -4.48 -12.20
CA VAL A 217 -3.24 -5.79 -12.81
C VAL A 217 -3.80 -6.90 -11.93
N ALA A 218 -3.52 -6.86 -10.62
CA ALA A 218 -4.04 -7.85 -9.69
C ALA A 218 -5.58 -7.83 -9.64
N LEU A 219 -6.16 -6.63 -9.50
CA LEU A 219 -7.63 -6.43 -9.45
C LEU A 219 -8.31 -6.96 -10.73
N ALA A 220 -7.80 -6.56 -11.90
CA ALA A 220 -8.35 -6.97 -13.18
C ALA A 220 -8.24 -8.49 -13.39
N THR A 221 -7.13 -9.10 -12.98
CA THR A 221 -6.93 -10.55 -13.14
C THR A 221 -7.92 -11.34 -12.31
N ILE A 222 -8.16 -10.96 -11.04
CA ILE A 222 -9.15 -11.63 -10.19
C ILE A 222 -10.57 -11.46 -10.77
N TRP A 223 -10.92 -10.28 -11.28
CA TRP A 223 -12.23 -10.08 -11.89
C TRP A 223 -12.42 -10.89 -13.18
N LEU A 224 -11.39 -10.97 -14.02
CA LEU A 224 -11.45 -11.78 -15.23
C LEU A 224 -11.58 -13.27 -14.89
N ALA A 225 -10.85 -13.74 -13.86
CA ALA A 225 -10.95 -15.11 -13.39
C ALA A 225 -12.34 -15.46 -12.82
N ALA A 226 -13.07 -14.48 -12.28
CA ALA A 226 -14.43 -14.67 -11.77
C ALA A 226 -15.49 -14.75 -12.88
N LEU A 227 -15.14 -14.44 -14.13
CA LEU A 227 -16.03 -14.55 -15.29
C LEU A 227 -15.90 -15.91 -16.00
N LEU A 228 -14.88 -16.69 -15.65
CA LEU A 228 -14.60 -18.03 -16.21
C LEU A 228 -15.12 -19.14 -15.31
#